data_ccf2a771e8940e38e3759ce490f6d7f3
#
_entry.id   ccf2a771e8940e38e3759ce490f6d7f3
#
_cell.length_a   1.000
_cell.length_b   1.000
_cell.length_c   1.000
_cell.angle_alpha   90.00
_cell.angle_beta   90.00
_cell.angle_gamma   90.00
#
_symmetry.space_group_name_H-M   'P 1'
#
loop_
_entity.id
_entity.type
_entity.pdbx_description
1 polymer ?
#
loop_
_entity_poly.entity_id
_entity_poly.type
_entity_poly.pdbx_seq_one_letter_code
_entity_poly.pdbx_strand_id
1 'polypeptide(L)'
;MGLIKAVLSGVGSTFADTWKEFFCCDAMPADVLVAKGYKKTGKKSSNTKGNDNIITNGSTIVVNEGQCMIIVDQGQIVEICALPGEYTYDMSSEPSIFDGGFSSIKETFKIMGKRIQYGGDANHDQRIYYINVKEITDNKFGTPTPVPFRVNYADIGRSFTVGLRCNGVYSYRISDPLVFFTKVSGNVSNVYSRSTIDNMLHSEFLARLSDAFAKLSDTVRYDELPANNLAVTNAMKDIFKTEWLEERGIEIMSVAIRSVSINKEDEERIKNFEDAAWMRNPLNAAASTVQSQNAAMVAAANNSNGAAMGMFGVNMAQQMGGMNANNLYNMAAQQQNAPVQGGWVCSCGTSNTGKFCANCGAAKAADASWTCSCGTSNTGKFCANCGSPKPADTGWTCSCGAVNKGKFCANCGSPKPAGAALYKCDKCGWEPADPHNPPKFCAECGDPFGTEDIVK
;
A
#
# COMPACT_ATOMS: atom_id res chain seq x y z
N MET A 1 -15.44 8.94 -41.73
CA MET A 1 -16.71 9.21 -41.04
C MET A 1 -16.39 9.81 -39.71
N GLY A 2 -17.03 10.84 -39.28
CA GLY A 2 -16.75 11.50 -38.01
C GLY A 2 -18.00 12.13 -37.41
N LEU A 3 -17.96 12.38 -36.12
CA LEU A 3 -18.97 13.09 -35.36
C LEU A 3 -18.54 14.55 -35.19
N ILE A 4 -19.44 15.47 -35.55
CA ILE A 4 -19.26 16.91 -35.31
C ILE A 4 -20.20 17.29 -34.18
N LYS A 5 -19.65 17.86 -33.09
CA LYS A 5 -20.48 18.36 -32.00
C LYS A 5 -21.41 19.45 -32.51
N ALA A 6 -22.72 19.23 -32.37
CA ALA A 6 -23.69 20.24 -32.73
C ALA A 6 -23.53 21.46 -31.82
N VAL A 7 -23.17 22.61 -32.41
CA VAL A 7 -23.16 23.88 -31.66
C VAL A 7 -24.63 24.28 -31.48
N LEU A 8 -25.07 24.40 -30.23
CA LEU A 8 -26.36 24.98 -29.89
C LEU A 8 -26.38 26.45 -30.33
N SER A 9 -26.65 26.70 -31.62
CA SER A 9 -27.11 28.00 -32.07
C SER A 9 -28.60 28.06 -31.80
N GLY A 10 -28.94 28.58 -30.63
CA GLY A 10 -30.32 28.98 -30.39
C GLY A 10 -30.74 30.03 -31.39
N VAL A 11 -31.50 29.65 -32.38
CA VAL A 11 -32.57 30.47 -33.00
C VAL A 11 -33.40 29.54 -33.85
N GLY A 12 -34.71 29.61 -33.68
CA GLY A 12 -35.71 28.80 -34.30
C GLY A 12 -35.55 28.62 -35.79
N SER A 13 -35.52 27.38 -36.19
CA SER A 13 -35.90 26.96 -37.51
C SER A 13 -36.89 25.81 -37.39
N THR A 14 -38.12 26.18 -37.40
CA THR A 14 -39.31 25.34 -37.56
C THR A 14 -39.41 24.71 -38.96
N PHE A 15 -38.31 24.59 -39.68
CA PHE A 15 -38.34 24.10 -41.06
C PHE A 15 -37.17 23.20 -41.33
N ALA A 16 -37.46 21.98 -41.45
CA ALA A 16 -36.76 20.88 -42.07
C ALA A 16 -36.68 19.63 -41.20
N ASP A 17 -37.81 19.21 -40.72
CA ASP A 17 -38.03 17.81 -40.28
C ASP A 17 -38.11 16.88 -41.52
N THR A 18 -37.29 17.13 -42.49
CA THR A 18 -37.20 16.28 -43.64
C THR A 18 -35.95 15.42 -43.50
N TRP A 19 -36.17 14.16 -43.10
CA TRP A 19 -35.23 13.06 -43.31
C TRP A 19 -34.08 12.84 -42.28
N LYS A 20 -33.93 13.66 -41.27
CA LYS A 20 -32.94 13.45 -40.24
C LYS A 20 -33.47 12.49 -39.18
N GLU A 21 -32.75 11.42 -38.98
CA GLU A 21 -33.07 10.45 -37.95
C GLU A 21 -32.46 10.88 -36.61
N PHE A 22 -33.09 10.49 -35.52
CA PHE A 22 -32.63 10.80 -34.17
C PHE A 22 -32.36 9.49 -33.44
N PHE A 23 -31.09 9.22 -33.14
CA PHE A 23 -30.65 8.02 -32.43
C PHE A 23 -30.37 8.34 -30.97
N CYS A 24 -30.86 7.50 -30.09
CA CYS A 24 -30.64 7.63 -28.65
C CYS A 24 -30.68 6.28 -27.96
N CYS A 25 -30.28 6.28 -26.69
CA CYS A 25 -30.56 5.24 -25.74
C CYS A 25 -31.17 5.89 -24.50
N ASP A 26 -32.19 5.27 -23.94
CA ASP A 26 -32.74 5.72 -22.66
C ASP A 26 -31.71 5.59 -21.51
N ALA A 27 -32.08 6.12 -20.36
CA ALA A 27 -31.25 5.96 -19.15
C ALA A 27 -30.99 4.48 -18.89
N MET A 28 -29.73 4.10 -18.87
CA MET A 28 -29.32 2.72 -18.61
C MET A 28 -29.32 2.47 -17.10
N PRO A 29 -30.14 1.54 -16.59
CA PRO A 29 -30.07 1.12 -15.19
C PRO A 29 -28.79 0.29 -14.95
N ALA A 30 -28.49 0.02 -13.68
CA ALA A 30 -27.25 -0.67 -13.29
C ALA A 30 -27.16 -2.14 -13.76
N ASP A 31 -28.28 -2.75 -14.14
CA ASP A 31 -28.37 -4.11 -14.64
C ASP A 31 -28.13 -4.22 -16.17
N VAL A 32 -28.04 -3.10 -16.87
CA VAL A 32 -27.74 -3.04 -18.30
C VAL A 32 -26.35 -2.47 -18.52
N LEU A 33 -25.44 -3.27 -19.10
CA LEU A 33 -24.06 -2.87 -19.39
C LEU A 33 -23.88 -2.33 -20.81
N VAL A 34 -24.57 -2.94 -21.78
CA VAL A 34 -24.57 -2.46 -23.17
C VAL A 34 -25.99 -2.52 -23.70
N ALA A 35 -26.39 -1.49 -24.43
CA ALA A 35 -27.66 -1.45 -25.12
C ALA A 35 -27.47 -1.01 -26.59
N LYS A 36 -28.23 -1.59 -27.50
CA LYS A 36 -28.32 -1.12 -28.88
C LYS A 36 -29.14 0.17 -28.92
N GLY A 37 -28.62 1.19 -29.59
CA GLY A 37 -29.32 2.42 -29.85
C GLY A 37 -30.54 2.20 -30.78
N TYR A 38 -31.52 3.00 -30.59
CA TYR A 38 -32.75 2.97 -31.40
C TYR A 38 -33.06 4.33 -31.99
N LYS A 39 -33.82 4.30 -33.08
CA LYS A 39 -34.36 5.51 -33.70
C LYS A 39 -35.57 6.03 -32.92
N LYS A 40 -35.51 7.27 -32.49
CA LYS A 40 -36.66 7.92 -31.85
C LYS A 40 -37.66 8.35 -32.93
N THR A 41 -38.73 7.58 -33.08
CA THR A 41 -39.83 7.90 -34.02
C THR A 41 -40.91 8.67 -33.29
N GLY A 42 -41.12 9.93 -33.68
CA GLY A 42 -42.25 10.76 -33.21
C GLY A 42 -43.46 10.60 -34.10
N LYS A 43 -44.66 11.05 -33.62
CA LYS A 43 -45.92 11.06 -34.40
C LYS A 43 -45.82 11.84 -35.73
N LYS A 44 -44.79 12.64 -35.94
CA LYS A 44 -44.49 13.43 -37.13
C LYS A 44 -43.33 12.91 -37.97
N SER A 45 -42.69 11.77 -37.56
CA SER A 45 -41.62 11.18 -38.31
C SER A 45 -42.15 10.50 -39.56
N SER A 46 -41.69 10.91 -40.72
CA SER A 46 -42.12 10.36 -42.01
C SER A 46 -41.44 9.03 -42.36
N ASN A 47 -40.35 8.67 -41.65
CA ASN A 47 -39.60 7.44 -41.88
C ASN A 47 -39.86 6.37 -40.81
N THR A 48 -41.06 5.80 -40.83
CA THR A 48 -41.47 4.70 -39.91
C THR A 48 -41.09 3.31 -40.41
N LYS A 49 -40.55 3.21 -41.63
CA LYS A 49 -40.21 1.94 -42.32
C LYS A 49 -38.72 1.76 -42.53
N GLY A 50 -37.88 2.69 -42.03
CA GLY A 50 -36.41 2.62 -42.19
C GLY A 50 -35.82 1.47 -41.41
N ASN A 51 -34.76 0.86 -41.95
CA ASN A 51 -33.97 -0.14 -41.26
C ASN A 51 -33.21 0.53 -40.10
N ASP A 52 -33.36 0.01 -38.87
CA ASP A 52 -32.65 0.51 -37.68
C ASP A 52 -31.13 0.36 -37.77
N ASN A 53 -30.63 -0.40 -38.72
CA ASN A 53 -29.22 -0.64 -38.96
C ASN A 53 -28.63 0.26 -40.07
N ILE A 54 -29.25 1.37 -40.39
CA ILE A 54 -28.74 2.37 -41.35
C ILE A 54 -28.79 3.74 -40.70
N ILE A 55 -27.64 4.43 -40.66
CA ILE A 55 -27.53 5.79 -40.13
C ILE A 55 -27.42 6.75 -41.32
N THR A 56 -28.45 7.54 -41.54
CA THR A 56 -28.48 8.52 -42.63
C THR A 56 -27.51 9.68 -42.33
N ASN A 57 -26.80 10.17 -43.36
CA ASN A 57 -25.91 11.32 -43.22
C ASN A 57 -26.69 12.55 -42.72
N GLY A 58 -26.18 13.25 -41.72
CA GLY A 58 -26.87 14.37 -41.05
C GLY A 58 -27.82 13.94 -39.92
N SER A 59 -27.93 12.64 -39.61
CA SER A 59 -28.68 12.15 -38.44
C SER A 59 -28.09 12.65 -37.14
N THR A 60 -28.98 12.90 -36.16
CA THR A 60 -28.56 13.30 -34.82
C THR A 60 -28.37 12.07 -33.92
N ILE A 61 -27.26 12.02 -33.21
CA ILE A 61 -26.98 10.99 -32.23
C ILE A 61 -26.80 11.66 -30.88
N VAL A 62 -27.52 11.19 -29.88
CA VAL A 62 -27.44 11.72 -28.49
C VAL A 62 -26.68 10.76 -27.61
N VAL A 63 -25.73 11.31 -26.89
CA VAL A 63 -24.96 10.60 -25.82
C VAL A 63 -25.36 11.23 -24.49
N ASN A 64 -25.99 10.46 -23.61
CA ASN A 64 -26.37 10.92 -22.29
C ASN A 64 -25.21 10.77 -21.29
N GLU A 65 -25.31 11.49 -20.17
CA GLU A 65 -24.40 11.32 -19.02
C GLU A 65 -24.34 9.86 -18.59
N GLY A 66 -23.11 9.37 -18.36
CA GLY A 66 -22.85 7.99 -17.94
C GLY A 66 -22.99 6.95 -19.05
N GLN A 67 -23.01 7.38 -20.29
CA GLN A 67 -23.00 6.50 -21.47
C GLN A 67 -21.77 6.76 -22.33
N CYS A 68 -21.24 5.70 -22.93
CA CYS A 68 -20.28 5.78 -24.03
C CYS A 68 -20.92 5.18 -25.27
N MET A 69 -20.97 5.92 -26.35
CA MET A 69 -21.53 5.51 -27.64
C MET A 69 -20.43 4.92 -28.53
N ILE A 70 -20.75 3.81 -29.21
CA ILE A 70 -19.89 3.16 -30.22
C ILE A 70 -20.72 2.98 -31.49
N ILE A 71 -20.19 3.39 -32.65
CA ILE A 71 -20.74 3.09 -33.96
C ILE A 71 -19.96 1.95 -34.59
N VAL A 72 -20.68 0.94 -35.02
CA VAL A 72 -20.16 -0.22 -35.75
C VAL A 72 -20.71 -0.18 -37.17
N ASP A 73 -19.82 -0.19 -38.17
CA ASP A 73 -20.16 -0.27 -39.58
C ASP A 73 -19.58 -1.56 -40.16
N GLN A 74 -20.44 -2.41 -40.72
CA GLN A 74 -20.06 -3.71 -41.29
C GLN A 74 -19.19 -4.56 -40.34
N GLY A 75 -19.50 -4.54 -39.05
CA GLY A 75 -18.76 -5.28 -38.02
C GLY A 75 -17.47 -4.60 -37.52
N GLN A 76 -17.13 -3.43 -38.06
CA GLN A 76 -15.95 -2.67 -37.60
C GLN A 76 -16.39 -1.44 -36.78
N ILE A 77 -15.68 -1.17 -35.69
CA ILE A 77 -15.89 0.04 -34.91
C ILE A 77 -15.32 1.22 -35.67
N VAL A 78 -16.18 2.17 -36.00
CA VAL A 78 -15.81 3.36 -36.81
C VAL A 78 -15.77 4.63 -35.97
N GLU A 79 -16.50 4.67 -34.86
CA GLU A 79 -16.59 5.86 -34.01
C GLU A 79 -16.81 5.46 -32.53
N ILE A 80 -16.25 6.25 -31.61
CA ILE A 80 -16.52 6.15 -30.18
C ILE A 80 -16.63 7.55 -29.56
N CYS A 81 -17.63 7.75 -28.70
CA CYS A 81 -17.86 9.01 -28.01
C CYS A 81 -18.38 8.77 -26.59
N ALA A 82 -17.67 9.28 -25.59
CA ALA A 82 -18.06 9.24 -24.19
C ALA A 82 -18.39 10.63 -23.61
N LEU A 83 -18.31 11.69 -24.43
CA LEU A 83 -18.72 13.03 -24.01
C LEU A 83 -20.22 13.18 -24.20
N PRO A 84 -20.96 13.59 -23.15
CA PRO A 84 -22.41 13.84 -23.31
C PRO A 84 -22.68 14.99 -24.25
N GLY A 85 -23.75 14.85 -25.04
CA GLY A 85 -24.18 15.86 -26.00
C GLY A 85 -24.92 15.32 -27.20
N GLU A 86 -25.27 16.24 -28.09
CA GLU A 86 -25.88 15.94 -29.38
C GLU A 86 -24.82 16.06 -30.48
N TYR A 87 -24.78 15.06 -31.35
CA TYR A 87 -23.78 14.95 -32.42
C TYR A 87 -24.49 14.74 -33.74
N THR A 88 -23.97 15.36 -34.80
CA THR A 88 -24.45 15.12 -36.18
C THR A 88 -23.54 14.10 -36.83
N TYR A 89 -24.11 13.03 -37.34
CA TYR A 89 -23.39 12.01 -38.11
C TYR A 89 -23.04 12.54 -39.49
N ASP A 90 -21.75 12.64 -39.78
CA ASP A 90 -21.24 13.09 -41.08
C ASP A 90 -20.35 12.02 -41.71
N MET A 91 -20.81 11.47 -42.83
CA MET A 91 -20.07 10.45 -43.59
C MET A 91 -18.84 10.99 -44.32
N SER A 92 -18.73 12.32 -44.49
CA SER A 92 -17.66 12.98 -45.24
C SER A 92 -16.46 13.35 -44.34
N SER A 93 -16.66 13.38 -43.03
CA SER A 93 -15.61 13.74 -42.08
C SER A 93 -14.73 12.53 -41.67
N GLU A 94 -13.48 12.80 -41.29
CA GLU A 94 -12.63 11.77 -40.75
C GLU A 94 -13.16 11.29 -39.40
N PRO A 95 -12.90 9.99 -39.04
CA PRO A 95 -13.26 9.48 -37.71
C PRO A 95 -12.67 10.35 -36.60
N SER A 96 -13.51 10.79 -35.69
CA SER A 96 -13.10 11.58 -34.54
C SER A 96 -13.29 10.79 -33.25
N ILE A 97 -12.31 10.87 -32.35
CA ILE A 97 -12.35 10.21 -31.06
C ILE A 97 -12.67 11.26 -30.02
N PHE A 98 -13.86 11.21 -29.47
CA PHE A 98 -14.26 12.01 -28.32
C PHE A 98 -14.07 11.18 -27.04
N ASP A 99 -12.82 11.16 -26.52
CA ASP A 99 -12.54 10.49 -25.26
C ASP A 99 -12.94 11.38 -24.09
N GLY A 100 -13.94 11.01 -23.36
CA GLY A 100 -14.34 11.68 -22.11
C GLY A 100 -13.35 11.47 -20.94
N GLY A 101 -12.03 11.39 -21.23
CA GLY A 101 -10.98 11.16 -20.23
C GLY A 101 -10.40 9.75 -20.18
N PHE A 102 -10.73 8.90 -21.14
CA PHE A 102 -10.18 7.54 -21.26
C PHE A 102 -8.87 7.57 -22.05
N SER A 103 -7.74 7.61 -21.37
CA SER A 103 -6.41 7.76 -21.99
C SER A 103 -5.97 6.57 -22.86
N SER A 104 -6.50 5.37 -22.60
CA SER A 104 -6.15 4.14 -23.34
C SER A 104 -6.77 4.06 -24.73
N ILE A 105 -7.86 4.79 -24.97
CA ILE A 105 -8.63 4.74 -26.23
C ILE A 105 -7.82 5.30 -27.40
N LYS A 106 -7.00 6.34 -27.18
CA LYS A 106 -6.24 7.03 -28.23
C LYS A 106 -5.25 6.12 -28.96
N GLU A 107 -4.58 5.25 -28.24
CA GLU A 107 -3.56 4.36 -28.84
C GLU A 107 -4.20 3.24 -29.66
N THR A 108 -5.32 2.70 -29.20
CA THR A 108 -6.04 1.61 -29.86
C THR A 108 -6.67 2.07 -31.18
N PHE A 109 -7.21 3.28 -31.22
CA PHE A 109 -7.79 3.86 -32.46
C PHE A 109 -6.73 4.23 -33.51
N LYS A 110 -5.55 4.65 -33.10
CA LYS A 110 -4.43 4.93 -34.01
C LYS A 110 -4.02 3.69 -34.82
N ILE A 111 -4.24 2.50 -34.24
CA ILE A 111 -3.99 1.21 -34.90
C ILE A 111 -5.15 0.81 -35.82
N MET A 112 -6.40 1.13 -35.44
CA MET A 112 -7.60 0.79 -36.21
C MET A 112 -7.81 1.72 -37.41
N GLY A 113 -7.52 3.02 -37.28
CA GLY A 113 -7.70 4.02 -38.37
C GLY A 113 -6.90 3.76 -39.64
N LYS A 114 -5.91 2.89 -39.61
CA LYS A 114 -5.15 2.49 -40.81
C LYS A 114 -5.80 1.38 -41.65
N ARG A 115 -6.93 0.80 -41.20
CA ARG A 115 -7.59 -0.33 -41.87
C ARG A 115 -8.88 0.04 -42.62
N ILE A 116 -9.34 1.29 -42.53
CA ILE A 116 -10.60 1.73 -43.13
C ILE A 116 -10.34 2.33 -44.50
N GLN A 117 -9.98 1.50 -45.45
CA GLN A 117 -9.89 1.89 -46.85
C GLN A 117 -10.36 0.75 -47.77
N TYR A 118 -11.63 0.39 -47.68
CA TYR A 118 -12.30 -0.35 -48.76
C TYR A 118 -13.70 0.16 -48.93
N GLY A 119 -13.89 0.86 -50.03
CA GLY A 119 -15.18 1.32 -50.50
C GLY A 119 -16.02 0.15 -51.00
N GLY A 120 -17.30 0.30 -50.95
CA GLY A 120 -18.23 -0.63 -51.55
C GLY A 120 -19.66 -0.42 -51.13
N ASP A 121 -20.41 -0.11 -51.99
CA ASP A 121 -21.80 0.12 -52.26
C ASP A 121 -22.87 -0.57 -51.37
N ALA A 122 -23.87 0.17 -51.01
CA ALA A 122 -25.34 -0.11 -51.01
C ALA A 122 -26.00 -0.99 -49.95
N ASN A 123 -25.34 -1.67 -49.00
CA ASN A 123 -26.03 -2.27 -47.88
C ASN A 123 -25.12 -2.22 -46.62
N HIS A 124 -24.92 -1.00 -46.13
CA HIS A 124 -24.21 -0.81 -44.88
C HIS A 124 -25.05 -1.27 -43.69
N ASP A 125 -24.57 -2.24 -42.93
CA ASP A 125 -25.14 -2.61 -41.61
C ASP A 125 -24.44 -1.76 -40.54
N GLN A 126 -25.01 -0.63 -40.21
CA GLN A 126 -24.52 0.33 -39.24
C GLN A 126 -25.34 0.21 -37.95
N ARG A 127 -24.65 0.03 -36.85
CA ARG A 127 -25.28 -0.13 -35.54
C ARG A 127 -24.68 0.83 -34.54
N ILE A 128 -25.50 1.38 -33.67
CA ILE A 128 -25.07 2.22 -32.55
C ILE A 128 -25.26 1.42 -31.28
N TYR A 129 -24.21 1.36 -30.48
CA TYR A 129 -24.26 0.77 -29.14
C TYR A 129 -23.90 1.80 -28.09
N TYR A 130 -24.58 1.71 -26.96
CA TYR A 130 -24.31 2.52 -25.77
C TYR A 130 -23.83 1.63 -24.64
N ILE A 131 -22.72 2.00 -24.03
CA ILE A 131 -22.10 1.30 -22.93
C ILE A 131 -22.30 2.10 -21.67
N ASN A 132 -22.71 1.44 -20.60
CA ASN A 132 -22.89 2.05 -19.29
C ASN A 132 -21.52 2.25 -18.61
N VAL A 133 -21.08 3.49 -18.51
CA VAL A 133 -19.80 3.85 -17.86
C VAL A 133 -19.98 4.38 -16.44
N LYS A 134 -21.20 4.30 -15.91
CA LYS A 134 -21.49 4.62 -14.51
C LYS A 134 -20.89 3.57 -13.59
N GLU A 135 -20.67 3.96 -12.37
CA GLU A 135 -20.27 3.02 -11.31
C GLU A 135 -21.42 2.09 -10.96
N ILE A 136 -21.14 0.79 -10.99
CA ILE A 136 -22.06 -0.27 -10.63
C ILE A 136 -21.80 -0.66 -9.19
N THR A 137 -22.67 -0.19 -8.32
CA THR A 137 -22.53 -0.30 -6.88
C THR A 137 -23.24 -1.54 -6.31
N ASP A 138 -23.06 -1.78 -5.01
CA ASP A 138 -23.79 -2.78 -4.20
C ASP A 138 -23.61 -4.22 -4.67
N ASN A 139 -22.40 -4.57 -5.16
CA ASN A 139 -22.04 -5.96 -5.42
C ASN A 139 -21.67 -6.62 -4.10
N LYS A 140 -22.58 -7.36 -3.51
CA LYS A 140 -22.38 -8.03 -2.22
C LYS A 140 -21.46 -9.24 -2.38
N PHE A 141 -20.55 -9.41 -1.43
CA PHE A 141 -19.74 -10.60 -1.33
C PHE A 141 -19.67 -11.14 0.09
N GLY A 142 -19.39 -12.42 0.21
CA GLY A 142 -19.11 -13.09 1.47
C GLY A 142 -18.25 -14.31 1.19
N THR A 143 -17.33 -14.63 2.09
CA THR A 143 -16.44 -15.79 1.95
C THR A 143 -17.13 -17.04 2.47
N PRO A 144 -17.53 -17.99 1.62
CA PRO A 144 -18.17 -19.23 2.06
C PRO A 144 -17.18 -20.13 2.83
N THR A 145 -15.93 -20.12 2.42
CA THR A 145 -14.81 -20.78 3.08
C THR A 145 -13.88 -19.74 3.71
N PRO A 146 -13.24 -20.05 4.86
CA PRO A 146 -12.27 -19.15 5.45
C PRO A 146 -11.11 -18.89 4.50
N VAL A 147 -10.74 -17.62 4.36
CA VAL A 147 -9.58 -17.18 3.58
C VAL A 147 -8.36 -17.10 4.51
N PRO A 148 -7.21 -17.67 4.15
CA PRO A 148 -6.03 -17.59 4.98
C PRO A 148 -5.54 -16.14 5.12
N PHE A 149 -5.33 -15.72 6.37
CA PHE A 149 -4.76 -14.41 6.70
C PHE A 149 -3.59 -14.60 7.66
N ARG A 150 -2.45 -13.98 7.36
CA ARG A 150 -1.26 -14.08 8.18
C ARG A 150 -1.30 -13.01 9.27
N VAL A 151 -1.23 -13.43 10.52
CA VAL A 151 -1.12 -12.53 11.67
C VAL A 151 0.35 -12.45 12.07
N ASN A 152 0.93 -11.25 12.03
CA ASN A 152 2.33 -11.00 12.34
C ASN A 152 2.46 -10.29 13.70
N TYR A 153 3.25 -10.87 14.59
CA TYR A 153 3.65 -10.26 15.86
C TYR A 153 5.13 -9.91 15.79
N ALA A 154 5.43 -8.70 15.32
CA ALA A 154 6.80 -8.22 15.12
C ALA A 154 7.62 -8.24 16.43
N ASP A 155 6.99 -7.89 17.55
CA ASP A 155 7.61 -7.82 18.88
C ASP A 155 8.15 -9.16 19.39
N ILE A 156 7.63 -10.24 18.87
CA ILE A 156 8.03 -11.60 19.24
C ILE A 156 8.62 -12.40 18.10
N GLY A 157 8.72 -11.81 16.91
CA GLY A 157 9.28 -12.45 15.72
C GLY A 157 8.52 -13.72 15.29
N ARG A 158 7.21 -13.78 15.56
CA ARG A 158 6.37 -14.93 15.20
C ARG A 158 5.17 -14.52 14.37
N SER A 159 4.80 -15.39 13.46
CA SER A 159 3.58 -15.27 12.66
C SER A 159 2.85 -16.61 12.61
N PHE A 160 1.53 -16.55 12.45
CA PHE A 160 0.70 -17.72 12.19
C PHE A 160 -0.46 -17.32 11.28
N THR A 161 -1.08 -18.32 10.65
CA THR A 161 -2.19 -18.09 9.74
C THR A 161 -3.51 -18.42 10.44
N VAL A 162 -4.49 -17.54 10.27
CA VAL A 162 -5.87 -17.73 10.73
C VAL A 162 -6.81 -17.87 9.55
N GLY A 163 -7.92 -18.54 9.75
CA GLY A 163 -8.99 -18.65 8.77
C GLY A 163 -9.98 -17.49 8.90
N LEU A 164 -9.85 -16.48 8.02
CA LEU A 164 -10.67 -15.27 8.04
C LEU A 164 -11.94 -15.45 7.23
N ARG A 165 -13.09 -15.15 7.79
CA ARG A 165 -14.35 -14.97 7.08
C ARG A 165 -14.69 -13.49 7.07
N CYS A 166 -15.09 -12.98 5.92
CA CYS A 166 -15.53 -11.60 5.80
C CYS A 166 -16.72 -11.48 4.85
N ASN A 167 -17.44 -10.38 4.99
CA ASN A 167 -18.45 -9.96 4.06
C ASN A 167 -18.33 -8.46 3.79
N GLY A 168 -18.89 -8.04 2.65
CA GLY A 168 -18.79 -6.65 2.26
C GLY A 168 -19.51 -6.38 0.94
N VAL A 169 -19.15 -5.26 0.36
CA VAL A 169 -19.59 -4.83 -0.96
C VAL A 169 -18.42 -4.31 -1.77
N TYR A 170 -18.51 -4.45 -3.08
CA TYR A 170 -17.57 -3.79 -3.99
C TYR A 170 -18.33 -3.08 -5.10
N SER A 171 -17.69 -2.16 -5.74
CA SER A 171 -18.18 -1.48 -6.92
C SER A 171 -17.16 -1.55 -8.05
N TYR A 172 -17.67 -1.55 -9.26
CA TYR A 172 -16.85 -1.52 -10.46
C TYR A 172 -17.50 -0.62 -11.52
N ARG A 173 -16.74 -0.26 -12.52
CA ARG A 173 -17.23 0.44 -13.72
C ARG A 173 -16.54 -0.10 -14.97
N ILE A 174 -17.14 0.14 -16.10
CA ILE A 174 -16.50 -0.05 -17.40
C ILE A 174 -15.63 1.19 -17.66
N SER A 175 -14.32 1.07 -17.44
CA SER A 175 -13.35 2.16 -17.61
C SER A 175 -12.74 2.20 -19.01
N ASP A 176 -12.73 1.07 -19.72
CA ASP A 176 -12.39 1.01 -21.14
C ASP A 176 -13.55 0.40 -21.94
N PRO A 177 -14.47 1.24 -22.43
CA PRO A 177 -15.63 0.77 -23.19
C PRO A 177 -15.27 0.05 -24.48
N LEU A 178 -14.14 0.39 -25.11
CA LEU A 178 -13.70 -0.23 -26.34
C LEU A 178 -13.23 -1.66 -26.11
N VAL A 179 -12.40 -1.87 -25.10
CA VAL A 179 -11.94 -3.21 -24.68
C VAL A 179 -13.13 -4.04 -24.25
N PHE A 180 -14.04 -3.47 -23.45
CA PHE A 180 -15.24 -4.17 -23.00
C PHE A 180 -16.11 -4.62 -24.17
N PHE A 181 -16.36 -3.73 -25.12
CA PHE A 181 -17.15 -4.06 -26.30
C PHE A 181 -16.49 -5.14 -27.16
N THR A 182 -15.21 -5.01 -27.45
CA THR A 182 -14.51 -5.94 -28.36
C THR A 182 -14.26 -7.31 -27.77
N LYS A 183 -14.01 -7.39 -26.47
CA LYS A 183 -13.59 -8.65 -25.82
C LYS A 183 -14.68 -9.31 -24.98
N VAL A 184 -15.68 -8.57 -24.52
CA VAL A 184 -16.69 -9.09 -23.60
C VAL A 184 -18.08 -9.12 -24.22
N SER A 185 -18.66 -7.98 -24.60
CA SER A 185 -20.05 -7.93 -25.05
C SER A 185 -20.23 -8.23 -26.54
N GLY A 186 -19.34 -7.70 -27.38
CA GLY A 186 -19.50 -7.76 -28.83
C GLY A 186 -20.80 -7.11 -29.31
N ASN A 187 -21.24 -7.55 -30.49
CA ASN A 187 -22.52 -7.12 -31.06
C ASN A 187 -23.69 -7.80 -30.33
N VAL A 188 -24.48 -7.02 -29.63
CA VAL A 188 -25.71 -7.49 -28.96
C VAL A 188 -26.94 -7.22 -29.80
N SER A 189 -27.95 -8.07 -29.71
CA SER A 189 -29.20 -7.86 -30.43
C SER A 189 -29.99 -6.68 -29.87
N ASN A 190 -30.16 -6.59 -28.57
CA ASN A 190 -30.83 -5.52 -27.85
C ASN A 190 -30.02 -5.00 -26.68
N VAL A 191 -29.82 -5.81 -25.67
CA VAL A 191 -29.07 -5.46 -24.43
C VAL A 191 -28.09 -6.55 -24.01
N TYR A 192 -27.03 -6.15 -23.37
CA TYR A 192 -26.13 -7.01 -22.65
C TYR A 192 -26.34 -6.78 -21.15
N SER A 193 -26.92 -7.77 -20.51
CA SER A 193 -27.24 -7.67 -19.10
C SER A 193 -26.02 -7.95 -18.22
N ARG A 194 -25.93 -7.25 -17.12
CA ARG A 194 -24.97 -7.49 -16.04
C ARG A 194 -24.97 -8.95 -15.57
N SER A 195 -26.13 -9.57 -15.45
CA SER A 195 -26.27 -10.96 -15.02
C SER A 195 -25.47 -11.96 -15.86
N THR A 196 -25.08 -11.60 -17.08
CA THR A 196 -24.28 -12.44 -17.96
C THR A 196 -22.86 -12.64 -17.43
N ILE A 197 -22.29 -11.64 -16.76
CA ILE A 197 -20.91 -11.67 -16.27
C ILE A 197 -20.79 -11.66 -14.74
N ASP A 198 -21.84 -11.34 -14.00
CA ASP A 198 -21.81 -11.18 -12.54
C ASP A 198 -21.27 -12.40 -11.81
N ASN A 199 -21.71 -13.59 -12.18
CA ASN A 199 -21.24 -14.82 -11.53
C ASN A 199 -19.73 -15.05 -11.73
N MET A 200 -19.23 -14.72 -12.92
CA MET A 200 -17.81 -14.84 -13.24
C MET A 200 -17.01 -13.82 -12.42
N LEU A 201 -17.40 -12.52 -12.47
CA LEU A 201 -16.74 -11.47 -11.74
C LEU A 201 -16.75 -11.73 -10.23
N HIS A 202 -17.87 -12.19 -9.69
CA HIS A 202 -17.99 -12.57 -8.28
C HIS A 202 -17.05 -13.71 -7.88
N SER A 203 -16.98 -14.75 -8.71
CA SER A 203 -16.11 -15.90 -8.44
C SER A 203 -14.64 -15.51 -8.50
N GLU A 204 -14.24 -14.73 -9.50
CA GLU A 204 -12.87 -14.22 -9.63
C GLU A 204 -12.52 -13.28 -8.47
N PHE A 205 -13.45 -12.39 -8.08
CA PHE A 205 -13.26 -11.50 -6.93
C PHE A 205 -12.94 -12.27 -5.65
N LEU A 206 -13.74 -13.31 -5.35
CA LEU A 206 -13.50 -14.16 -4.18
C LEU A 206 -12.18 -14.94 -4.26
N ALA A 207 -11.83 -15.45 -5.44
CA ALA A 207 -10.58 -16.18 -5.65
C ALA A 207 -9.35 -15.31 -5.39
N ARG A 208 -9.39 -14.02 -5.79
CA ARG A 208 -8.28 -13.07 -5.62
C ARG A 208 -8.25 -12.38 -4.25
N LEU A 209 -9.27 -12.55 -3.44
CA LEU A 209 -9.33 -11.93 -2.11
C LEU A 209 -8.20 -12.42 -1.19
N SER A 210 -7.80 -13.70 -1.33
CA SER A 210 -6.65 -14.25 -0.60
C SER A 210 -5.34 -13.55 -0.96
N ASP A 211 -5.15 -13.19 -2.22
CA ASP A 211 -3.94 -12.52 -2.70
C ASP A 211 -3.87 -11.08 -2.14
N ALA A 212 -5.04 -10.40 -2.08
CA ALA A 212 -5.14 -9.08 -1.44
C ALA A 212 -4.84 -9.14 0.05
N PHE A 213 -5.37 -10.13 0.75
CA PHE A 213 -5.11 -10.33 2.18
C PHE A 213 -3.64 -10.68 2.46
N ALA A 214 -3.01 -11.48 1.60
CA ALA A 214 -1.60 -11.77 1.70
C ALA A 214 -0.73 -10.51 1.59
N LYS A 215 -1.06 -9.60 0.66
CA LYS A 215 -0.36 -8.31 0.53
C LYS A 215 -0.56 -7.39 1.73
N LEU A 216 -1.74 -7.43 2.35
CA LEU A 216 -2.10 -6.54 3.47
C LEU A 216 -1.65 -7.07 4.84
N SER A 217 -1.43 -8.37 4.97
CA SER A 217 -1.16 -9.02 6.26
C SER A 217 0.12 -8.55 6.97
N ASP A 218 1.05 -7.92 6.25
CA ASP A 218 2.26 -7.35 6.84
C ASP A 218 2.05 -5.92 7.40
N THR A 219 0.98 -5.24 7.00
CA THR A 219 0.75 -3.83 7.32
C THR A 219 -0.55 -3.56 8.07
N VAL A 220 -1.55 -4.45 7.94
CA VAL A 220 -2.88 -4.29 8.52
C VAL A 220 -3.24 -5.54 9.31
N ARG A 221 -3.74 -5.37 10.50
CA ARG A 221 -4.29 -6.49 11.30
C ARG A 221 -5.66 -6.92 10.74
N TYR A 222 -6.02 -8.19 10.95
CA TYR A 222 -7.28 -8.74 10.42
C TYR A 222 -8.53 -8.01 10.96
N ASP A 223 -8.52 -7.60 12.23
CA ASP A 223 -9.59 -6.86 12.92
C ASP A 223 -9.71 -5.41 12.45
N GLU A 224 -8.63 -4.84 11.89
CA GLU A 224 -8.58 -3.48 11.35
C GLU A 224 -8.99 -3.40 9.87
N LEU A 225 -9.17 -4.52 9.17
CA LEU A 225 -9.55 -4.54 7.75
C LEU A 225 -10.79 -3.69 7.44
N PRO A 226 -11.88 -3.70 8.26
CA PRO A 226 -13.05 -2.86 8.00
C PRO A 226 -12.76 -1.35 8.10
N ALA A 227 -11.75 -0.96 8.86
CA ALA A 227 -11.31 0.44 8.98
C ALA A 227 -10.34 0.84 7.85
N ASN A 228 -9.72 -0.13 7.17
CA ASN A 228 -8.70 0.09 6.13
C ASN A 228 -9.20 -0.23 4.72
N ASN A 229 -10.46 0.06 4.41
CA ASN A 229 -11.08 -0.24 3.12
C ASN A 229 -10.35 0.37 1.92
N LEU A 230 -9.67 1.51 2.09
CA LEU A 230 -8.85 2.12 1.03
C LEU A 230 -7.65 1.23 0.67
N ALA A 231 -6.97 0.67 1.67
CA ALA A 231 -5.85 -0.24 1.44
C ALA A 231 -6.32 -1.52 0.73
N VAL A 232 -7.47 -2.08 1.15
CA VAL A 232 -8.10 -3.24 0.50
C VAL A 232 -8.45 -2.91 -0.96
N THR A 233 -9.06 -1.75 -1.21
CA THR A 233 -9.41 -1.29 -2.57
C THR A 233 -8.18 -1.21 -3.46
N ASN A 234 -7.11 -0.59 -2.99
CA ASN A 234 -5.87 -0.44 -3.77
C ASN A 234 -5.22 -1.80 -4.06
N ALA A 235 -5.17 -2.71 -3.07
CA ALA A 235 -4.66 -4.05 -3.27
C ALA A 235 -5.45 -4.84 -4.34
N MET A 236 -6.78 -4.73 -4.31
CA MET A 236 -7.66 -5.37 -5.29
C MET A 236 -7.53 -4.73 -6.68
N LYS A 237 -7.42 -3.39 -6.78
CA LYS A 237 -7.16 -2.69 -8.05
C LYS A 237 -5.87 -3.18 -8.71
N ASP A 238 -4.80 -3.30 -7.94
CA ASP A 238 -3.51 -3.78 -8.43
C ASP A 238 -3.59 -5.22 -8.95
N ILE A 239 -4.32 -6.08 -8.23
CA ILE A 239 -4.48 -7.49 -8.60
C ILE A 239 -5.28 -7.62 -9.89
N PHE A 240 -6.37 -6.87 -10.02
CA PHE A 240 -7.27 -6.92 -11.18
C PHE A 240 -6.86 -6.03 -12.34
N LYS A 241 -5.73 -5.33 -12.24
CA LYS A 241 -5.26 -4.44 -13.30
C LYS A 241 -5.16 -5.15 -14.65
N THR A 242 -4.56 -6.32 -14.69
CA THR A 242 -4.42 -7.07 -15.94
C THR A 242 -5.70 -7.80 -16.32
N GLU A 243 -6.26 -8.60 -15.42
CA GLU A 243 -7.38 -9.51 -15.75
C GLU A 243 -8.69 -8.77 -16.05
N TRP A 244 -8.98 -7.69 -15.31
CA TRP A 244 -10.24 -6.96 -15.49
C TRP A 244 -10.07 -5.68 -16.31
N LEU A 245 -9.06 -4.86 -16.01
CA LEU A 245 -8.93 -3.57 -16.69
C LEU A 245 -8.32 -3.73 -18.09
N GLU A 246 -7.15 -4.36 -18.22
CA GLU A 246 -6.46 -4.46 -19.51
C GLU A 246 -7.12 -5.48 -20.45
N GLU A 247 -7.65 -6.59 -19.92
CA GLU A 247 -8.26 -7.62 -20.74
C GLU A 247 -9.77 -7.44 -20.99
N ARG A 248 -10.50 -6.80 -20.06
CA ARG A 248 -11.97 -6.66 -20.16
C ARG A 248 -12.48 -5.23 -20.07
N GLY A 249 -11.63 -4.26 -19.80
CA GLY A 249 -12.03 -2.85 -19.68
C GLY A 249 -12.82 -2.54 -18.40
N ILE A 250 -12.78 -3.40 -17.38
CA ILE A 250 -13.52 -3.26 -16.12
C ILE A 250 -12.53 -2.87 -15.02
N GLU A 251 -12.88 -1.85 -14.23
CA GLU A 251 -12.07 -1.36 -13.12
C GLU A 251 -12.84 -1.47 -11.80
N ILE A 252 -12.19 -1.99 -10.76
CA ILE A 252 -12.71 -1.91 -9.40
C ILE A 252 -12.62 -0.46 -8.92
N MET A 253 -13.75 0.09 -8.43
CA MET A 253 -13.80 1.46 -7.90
C MET A 253 -13.60 1.48 -6.40
N SER A 254 -14.32 0.63 -5.67
CA SER A 254 -14.21 0.52 -4.22
C SER A 254 -14.45 -0.91 -3.74
N VAL A 255 -13.84 -1.24 -2.62
CA VAL A 255 -14.11 -2.46 -1.86
C VAL A 255 -14.29 -2.07 -0.41
N ALA A 256 -15.42 -2.42 0.19
CA ALA A 256 -15.75 -2.14 1.57
C ALA A 256 -16.03 -3.44 2.31
N ILE A 257 -15.11 -3.84 3.17
CA ILE A 257 -15.32 -4.93 4.13
C ILE A 257 -16.19 -4.39 5.25
N ARG A 258 -17.31 -5.03 5.51
CA ARG A 258 -18.27 -4.64 6.55
C ARG A 258 -18.03 -5.35 7.87
N SER A 259 -17.73 -6.64 7.79
CA SER A 259 -17.42 -7.44 8.97
C SER A 259 -16.39 -8.50 8.67
N VAL A 260 -15.65 -8.84 9.71
CA VAL A 260 -14.60 -9.87 9.72
C VAL A 260 -14.88 -10.79 10.91
N SER A 261 -14.64 -12.07 10.74
CA SER A 261 -14.70 -13.05 11.82
C SER A 261 -13.67 -14.15 11.57
N ILE A 262 -13.17 -14.71 12.65
CA ILE A 262 -12.31 -15.88 12.68
C ILE A 262 -13.01 -17.02 13.44
N ASN A 263 -12.51 -18.24 13.33
CA ASN A 263 -13.06 -19.33 14.11
C ASN A 263 -12.62 -19.22 15.59
N LYS A 264 -13.35 -19.89 16.49
CA LYS A 264 -13.09 -19.83 17.93
C LYS A 264 -11.69 -20.36 18.30
N GLU A 265 -11.21 -21.36 17.60
CA GLU A 265 -9.89 -21.95 17.85
C GLU A 265 -8.77 -20.97 17.54
N ASP A 266 -8.88 -20.22 16.42
CA ASP A 266 -7.93 -19.19 16.08
C ASP A 266 -8.05 -17.96 17.01
N GLU A 267 -9.26 -17.61 17.44
CA GLU A 267 -9.49 -16.56 18.44
C GLU A 267 -8.83 -16.91 19.77
N GLU A 268 -8.99 -18.12 20.26
CA GLU A 268 -8.31 -18.62 21.47
C GLU A 268 -6.80 -18.65 21.30
N ARG A 269 -6.30 -19.05 20.13
CA ARG A 269 -4.84 -19.00 19.83
C ARG A 269 -4.30 -17.58 19.88
N ILE A 270 -5.00 -16.62 19.27
CA ILE A 270 -4.61 -15.20 19.29
C ILE A 270 -4.58 -14.72 20.74
N LYS A 271 -5.66 -14.95 21.50
CA LYS A 271 -5.75 -14.54 22.91
C LYS A 271 -4.62 -15.14 23.75
N ASN A 272 -4.41 -16.45 23.66
CA ASN A 272 -3.32 -17.10 24.38
C ASN A 272 -1.93 -16.55 24.00
N PHE A 273 -1.79 -16.14 22.75
CA PHE A 273 -0.55 -15.58 22.25
C PHE A 273 -0.34 -14.14 22.71
N GLU A 274 -1.38 -13.34 22.74
CA GLU A 274 -1.38 -11.97 23.27
C GLU A 274 -1.15 -11.97 24.77
N ASP A 275 -1.79 -12.88 25.51
CA ASP A 275 -1.57 -13.07 26.94
C ASP A 275 -0.10 -13.48 27.24
N ALA A 276 0.46 -14.39 26.45
CA ALA A 276 1.85 -14.79 26.58
C ALA A 276 2.84 -13.66 26.23
N ALA A 277 2.50 -12.84 25.21
CA ALA A 277 3.28 -11.66 24.86
C ALA A 277 3.24 -10.60 25.97
N TRP A 278 2.06 -10.37 26.54
CA TRP A 278 1.86 -9.46 27.66
C TRP A 278 2.63 -9.90 28.90
N MET A 279 2.71 -11.21 29.19
CA MET A 279 3.45 -11.77 30.30
C MET A 279 5.00 -11.76 30.10
N ARG A 280 5.50 -11.43 28.92
CA ARG A 280 6.96 -11.25 28.71
C ARG A 280 7.53 -10.06 29.47
N ASN A 281 6.70 -9.05 29.72
CA ASN A 281 7.09 -7.97 30.62
C ASN A 281 7.09 -8.50 32.07
N PRO A 282 8.25 -8.49 32.77
CA PRO A 282 8.33 -9.02 34.12
C PRO A 282 7.37 -8.36 35.11
N LEU A 283 7.03 -7.08 34.92
CA LEU A 283 6.04 -6.38 35.74
C LEU A 283 4.63 -6.96 35.56
N ASN A 284 4.25 -7.23 34.33
CA ASN A 284 2.94 -7.80 34.01
C ASN A 284 2.84 -9.25 34.52
N ALA A 285 3.93 -10.02 34.35
CA ALA A 285 4.01 -11.39 34.88
C ALA A 285 3.92 -11.40 36.41
N ALA A 286 4.59 -10.45 37.10
CA ALA A 286 4.49 -10.30 38.55
C ALA A 286 3.06 -9.96 38.98
N ALA A 287 2.40 -9.01 38.30
CA ALA A 287 1.04 -8.63 38.59
C ALA A 287 0.05 -9.80 38.41
N SER A 288 0.17 -10.56 37.31
CA SER A 288 -0.62 -11.75 37.05
C SER A 288 -0.41 -12.85 38.09
N THR A 289 0.84 -13.05 38.55
CA THR A 289 1.18 -14.00 39.60
C THR A 289 0.48 -13.63 40.92
N VAL A 290 0.55 -12.34 41.31
CA VAL A 290 -0.13 -11.84 42.51
C VAL A 290 -1.64 -12.00 42.41
N GLN A 291 -2.23 -11.69 41.25
CA GLN A 291 -3.66 -11.85 41.00
C GLN A 291 -4.10 -13.31 41.09
N SER A 292 -3.35 -14.23 40.53
CA SER A 292 -3.61 -15.67 40.59
C SER A 292 -3.49 -16.20 42.01
N GLN A 293 -2.51 -15.72 42.81
CA GLN A 293 -2.37 -16.06 44.23
C GLN A 293 -3.53 -15.55 45.05
N ASN A 294 -3.98 -14.31 44.84
CA ASN A 294 -5.15 -13.74 45.50
C ASN A 294 -6.42 -14.54 45.15
N ALA A 295 -6.62 -14.89 43.87
CA ALA A 295 -7.76 -15.70 43.45
C ALA A 295 -7.74 -17.09 44.11
N ALA A 296 -6.58 -17.74 44.19
CA ALA A 296 -6.41 -19.01 44.87
C ALA A 296 -6.68 -18.90 46.39
N MET A 297 -6.24 -17.82 47.04
CA MET A 297 -6.54 -17.56 48.43
C MET A 297 -8.05 -17.36 48.71
N VAL A 298 -8.72 -16.59 47.84
CA VAL A 298 -10.19 -16.39 47.93
C VAL A 298 -10.92 -17.71 47.71
N ALA A 299 -10.53 -18.50 46.72
CA ALA A 299 -11.11 -19.83 46.48
C ALA A 299 -10.87 -20.81 47.62
N ALA A 300 -9.69 -20.78 48.26
CA ALA A 300 -9.36 -21.58 49.43
C ALA A 300 -10.17 -21.12 50.66
N ALA A 301 -10.36 -19.81 50.85
CA ALA A 301 -11.15 -19.25 51.94
C ALA A 301 -12.66 -19.61 51.83
N ASN A 302 -13.18 -19.72 50.61
CA ASN A 302 -14.55 -20.11 50.33
C ASN A 302 -14.81 -21.63 50.47
N ASN A 303 -13.77 -22.43 50.66
CA ASN A 303 -13.87 -23.89 50.77
C ASN A 303 -13.74 -24.29 52.27
N SER A 304 -14.83 -24.69 52.90
CA SER A 304 -14.91 -24.98 54.36
C SER A 304 -13.95 -26.09 54.85
N ASN A 305 -13.43 -26.94 53.92
CA ASN A 305 -12.50 -28.04 54.25
C ASN A 305 -11.07 -27.84 53.71
N GLY A 306 -10.76 -26.75 52.98
CA GLY A 306 -9.52 -26.58 52.21
C GLY A 306 -8.61 -25.44 52.67
N ALA A 307 -9.06 -24.54 53.55
CA ALA A 307 -8.31 -23.32 53.88
C ALA A 307 -6.92 -23.56 54.48
N ALA A 308 -6.73 -24.57 55.29
CA ALA A 308 -5.45 -24.91 55.89
C ALA A 308 -4.50 -25.58 54.88
N MET A 309 -5.02 -26.45 53.99
CA MET A 309 -4.23 -27.16 52.98
C MET A 309 -3.84 -26.24 51.82
N GLY A 310 -4.71 -25.29 51.44
CA GLY A 310 -4.43 -24.32 50.38
C GLY A 310 -3.29 -23.36 50.75
N MET A 311 -3.24 -22.91 51.98
CA MET A 311 -2.19 -22.00 52.51
C MET A 311 -0.82 -22.71 52.62
N PHE A 312 -0.81 -23.98 52.99
CA PHE A 312 0.39 -24.82 52.99
C PHE A 312 0.93 -25.08 51.59
N GLY A 313 0.08 -25.34 50.64
CA GLY A 313 0.42 -25.58 49.24
C GLY A 313 1.08 -24.37 48.59
N VAL A 314 0.53 -23.17 48.79
CA VAL A 314 1.09 -21.90 48.25
C VAL A 314 2.48 -21.61 48.86
N ASN A 315 2.66 -21.77 50.18
CA ASN A 315 3.94 -21.59 50.85
C ASN A 315 5.01 -22.62 50.39
N MET A 316 4.62 -23.84 50.17
CA MET A 316 5.53 -24.90 49.74
C MET A 316 5.93 -24.70 48.25
N ALA A 317 5.02 -24.22 47.38
CA ALA A 317 5.34 -23.87 45.99
C ALA A 317 6.32 -22.67 45.90
N GLN A 318 6.20 -21.73 46.84
CA GLN A 318 7.13 -20.57 46.91
C GLN A 318 8.54 -21.00 47.41
N GLN A 319 8.64 -22.01 48.25
CA GLN A 319 9.92 -22.52 48.76
C GLN A 319 10.64 -23.47 47.78
N MET A 320 9.95 -24.16 46.90
CA MET A 320 10.50 -25.12 45.94
C MET A 320 10.97 -24.49 44.63
N GLY A 321 11.28 -23.20 44.59
CA GLY A 321 11.89 -22.55 43.42
C GLY A 321 10.90 -22.14 42.31
N GLY A 322 9.63 -22.02 42.64
CA GLY A 322 8.65 -21.42 41.73
C GLY A 322 8.93 -19.93 41.46
N MET A 323 8.61 -19.43 40.27
CA MET A 323 8.78 -18.02 39.94
C MET A 323 7.97 -17.17 40.93
N ASN A 324 8.66 -16.42 41.79
CA ASN A 324 8.09 -15.56 42.80
C ASN A 324 7.89 -14.16 42.22
N ALA A 325 6.78 -13.51 42.53
CA ALA A 325 6.49 -12.13 42.12
C ALA A 325 7.64 -11.17 42.44
N ASN A 326 8.30 -11.36 43.63
CA ASN A 326 9.46 -10.56 43.99
C ASN A 326 10.66 -10.73 43.04
N ASN A 327 10.90 -11.94 42.54
CA ASN A 327 11.98 -12.18 41.58
C ASN A 327 11.65 -11.53 40.23
N LEU A 328 10.37 -11.54 39.81
CA LEU A 328 9.93 -10.87 38.60
C LEU A 328 9.99 -9.36 38.73
N TYR A 329 9.62 -8.79 39.88
CA TYR A 329 9.81 -7.35 40.15
C TYR A 329 11.28 -6.96 40.14
N ASN A 330 12.18 -7.78 40.71
CA ASN A 330 13.63 -7.53 40.66
C ASN A 330 14.19 -7.64 39.24
N MET A 331 13.72 -8.58 38.43
CA MET A 331 14.07 -8.65 36.99
C MET A 331 13.59 -7.43 36.22
N ALA A 332 12.38 -6.94 36.48
CA ALA A 332 11.85 -5.73 35.88
C ALA A 332 12.66 -4.49 36.29
N ALA A 333 13.00 -4.37 37.55
CA ALA A 333 13.89 -3.31 38.05
C ALA A 333 15.26 -3.33 37.40
N GLN A 334 15.81 -4.52 37.13
CA GLN A 334 17.07 -4.68 36.40
C GLN A 334 16.94 -4.34 34.90
N GLN A 335 15.81 -4.64 34.27
CA GLN A 335 15.53 -4.23 32.87
C GLN A 335 15.35 -2.72 32.73
N GLN A 336 14.71 -2.06 33.70
CA GLN A 336 14.60 -0.60 33.71
C GLN A 336 15.91 0.11 34.00
N ASN A 337 16.85 -0.59 34.67
CA ASN A 337 18.19 -0.14 34.93
C ASN A 337 19.22 -0.63 33.91
N ALA A 338 18.80 -1.23 32.78
CA ALA A 338 19.73 -1.54 31.70
C ALA A 338 20.41 -0.24 31.24
N PRO A 339 21.74 -0.25 31.06
CA PRO A 339 22.50 0.96 30.76
C PRO A 339 21.98 1.55 29.45
N VAL A 340 21.44 2.76 29.53
CA VAL A 340 21.19 3.58 28.35
C VAL A 340 22.50 3.73 27.61
N GLN A 341 22.54 3.57 26.32
CA GLN A 341 23.77 3.74 25.51
C GLN A 341 24.42 5.09 25.87
N GLY A 342 25.56 5.05 26.58
CA GLY A 342 26.24 6.24 27.11
C GLY A 342 26.13 6.43 28.66
N GLY A 343 25.34 5.60 29.35
CA GLY A 343 25.26 5.60 30.83
C GLY A 343 26.35 4.77 31.52
N TRP A 344 26.51 4.96 32.83
CA TRP A 344 27.39 4.20 33.69
C TRP A 344 26.63 3.71 34.92
N VAL A 345 27.02 2.55 35.45
CA VAL A 345 26.43 1.98 36.68
C VAL A 345 27.34 2.26 37.85
N CYS A 346 26.78 2.88 38.89
CA CYS A 346 27.52 3.15 40.14
C CYS A 346 27.69 1.88 40.95
N SER A 347 28.69 1.85 41.82
CA SER A 347 28.92 0.75 42.78
C SER A 347 27.73 0.49 43.72
N CYS A 348 26.82 1.44 43.88
CA CYS A 348 25.55 1.28 44.58
C CYS A 348 24.41 0.64 43.72
N GLY A 349 24.69 0.24 42.47
CA GLY A 349 23.75 -0.42 41.57
C GLY A 349 22.86 0.52 40.73
N THR A 350 22.96 1.84 40.90
CA THR A 350 22.14 2.82 40.18
C THR A 350 22.75 3.19 38.82
N SER A 351 21.96 3.13 37.74
CA SER A 351 22.35 3.58 36.41
C SER A 351 22.26 5.11 36.32
N ASN A 352 23.28 5.74 35.76
CA ASN A 352 23.44 7.18 35.69
C ASN A 352 23.86 7.64 34.30
N THR A 353 23.41 8.81 33.87
CA THR A 353 23.80 9.48 32.63
C THR A 353 24.70 10.70 32.91
N GLY A 354 24.73 11.18 34.15
CA GLY A 354 25.50 12.35 34.61
C GLY A 354 26.88 12.03 35.11
N LYS A 355 27.58 13.06 35.60
CA LYS A 355 28.92 12.95 36.17
C LYS A 355 28.94 12.40 37.61
N PHE A 356 27.79 12.40 38.27
CA PHE A 356 27.63 11.91 39.66
C PHE A 356 26.43 10.99 39.75
N CYS A 357 26.50 10.03 40.67
CA CYS A 357 25.39 9.13 40.93
C CYS A 357 24.22 9.87 41.60
N ALA A 358 23.06 9.76 41.01
CA ALA A 358 21.86 10.42 41.51
C ALA A 358 21.37 9.87 42.88
N ASN A 359 21.74 8.64 43.21
CA ASN A 359 21.35 7.99 44.46
C ASN A 359 22.34 8.21 45.61
N CYS A 360 23.65 8.06 45.37
CA CYS A 360 24.67 8.10 46.45
C CYS A 360 25.66 9.25 46.31
N GLY A 361 25.57 10.08 45.29
CA GLY A 361 26.46 11.22 45.06
C GLY A 361 27.86 10.85 44.61
N ALA A 362 28.22 9.56 44.46
CA ALA A 362 29.53 9.15 43.99
C ALA A 362 29.79 9.64 42.57
N ALA A 363 30.96 10.18 42.32
CA ALA A 363 31.38 10.58 40.98
C ALA A 363 31.55 9.39 40.06
N LYS A 364 31.22 9.55 38.77
CA LYS A 364 31.50 8.56 37.73
C LYS A 364 32.97 8.21 37.75
N ALA A 365 33.30 6.93 37.88
CA ALA A 365 34.68 6.47 37.74
C ALA A 365 35.20 6.92 36.37
N ALA A 366 36.36 7.61 36.35
CA ALA A 366 36.93 8.11 35.11
C ALA A 366 37.25 6.96 34.16
N ASP A 367 36.80 7.08 32.91
CA ASP A 367 36.95 6.07 31.87
C ASP A 367 38.45 5.83 31.57
N ALA A 368 38.78 4.56 31.48
CA ALA A 368 39.97 3.97 30.87
C ALA A 368 41.33 4.52 31.34
N SER A 369 41.94 3.78 32.25
CA SER A 369 43.39 3.83 32.44
C SER A 369 44.10 3.58 31.10
N TRP A 370 45.02 4.46 30.75
CA TRP A 370 45.94 4.24 29.63
C TRP A 370 47.30 3.83 30.18
N THR A 371 47.99 2.96 29.47
CA THR A 371 49.32 2.51 29.87
C THR A 371 50.36 3.33 29.15
N CYS A 372 51.21 3.98 29.92
CA CYS A 372 52.35 4.72 29.40
C CYS A 372 53.42 3.76 28.84
N SER A 373 54.27 4.26 27.94
CA SER A 373 55.44 3.50 27.45
C SER A 373 56.39 3.06 28.54
N CYS A 374 56.35 3.67 29.73
CA CYS A 374 57.08 3.24 30.91
C CYS A 374 56.41 2.11 31.69
N GLY A 375 55.26 1.57 31.22
CA GLY A 375 54.52 0.46 31.86
C GLY A 375 53.52 0.89 32.93
N THR A 376 53.43 2.16 33.31
CA THR A 376 52.54 2.65 34.36
C THR A 376 51.12 2.92 33.82
N SER A 377 50.09 2.36 34.49
CA SER A 377 48.69 2.68 34.22
C SER A 377 48.30 4.03 34.80
N ASN A 378 47.67 4.86 34.00
CA ASN A 378 47.29 6.23 34.33
C ASN A 378 45.84 6.53 33.97
N THR A 379 45.17 7.37 34.75
CA THR A 379 43.83 7.88 34.51
C THR A 379 43.82 9.35 34.10
N GLY A 380 44.97 10.05 34.27
CA GLY A 380 45.13 11.46 33.99
C GLY A 380 45.69 11.76 32.59
N LYS A 381 45.90 13.07 32.31
CA LYS A 381 46.47 13.56 31.03
C LYS A 381 47.98 13.32 30.91
N PHE A 382 48.66 13.03 32.02
CA PHE A 382 50.10 12.78 32.08
C PHE A 382 50.38 11.53 32.89
N CYS A 383 51.46 10.85 32.58
CA CYS A 383 51.89 9.71 33.32
C CYS A 383 52.40 10.16 34.72
N ALA A 384 51.83 9.55 35.78
CA ALA A 384 52.19 9.86 37.16
C ALA A 384 53.66 9.48 37.51
N ASN A 385 54.27 8.55 36.76
CA ASN A 385 55.64 8.08 37.01
C ASN A 385 56.69 8.83 36.21
N CYS A 386 56.45 9.09 34.91
CA CYS A 386 57.51 9.69 34.05
C CYS A 386 57.12 11.05 33.45
N GLY A 387 55.92 11.57 33.75
CA GLY A 387 55.45 12.87 33.25
C GLY A 387 55.09 12.92 31.76
N SER A 388 55.21 11.81 31.01
CA SER A 388 54.87 11.78 29.58
C SER A 388 53.41 12.01 29.38
N PRO A 389 53.00 12.83 28.37
CA PRO A 389 51.60 13.06 28.06
C PRO A 389 50.94 11.78 27.51
N LYS A 390 49.64 11.64 27.75
CA LYS A 390 48.82 10.59 27.16
C LYS A 390 48.96 10.64 25.63
N PRO A 391 49.24 9.51 24.93
CA PRO A 391 49.27 9.48 23.48
C PRO A 391 47.99 10.06 22.89
N ALA A 392 48.11 11.01 21.95
CA ALA A 392 46.97 11.61 21.27
C ALA A 392 46.30 10.56 20.41
N ASP A 393 44.99 10.37 20.57
CA ASP A 393 44.19 9.63 19.63
C ASP A 393 44.21 10.36 18.28
N THR A 394 44.58 9.68 17.21
CA THR A 394 44.66 10.21 15.86
C THR A 394 43.24 10.49 15.30
N GLY A 395 42.70 11.63 15.64
CA GLY A 395 41.43 12.15 15.18
C GLY A 395 41.49 13.65 14.97
N TRP A 396 40.51 14.23 14.29
CA TRP A 396 40.39 15.70 14.17
C TRP A 396 39.71 16.27 15.42
N THR A 397 40.17 17.42 15.85
CA THR A 397 39.61 18.10 17.02
C THR A 397 38.58 19.13 16.55
N CYS A 398 37.35 19.01 17.04
CA CYS A 398 36.29 19.96 16.80
C CYS A 398 36.51 21.27 17.58
N SER A 399 35.92 22.36 17.16
CA SER A 399 35.91 23.64 17.89
C SER A 399 35.31 23.53 19.30
N CYS A 400 34.50 22.48 19.57
CA CYS A 400 33.97 22.18 20.91
C CYS A 400 34.98 21.40 21.80
N GLY A 401 36.23 21.13 21.32
CA GLY A 401 37.25 20.38 22.03
C GLY A 401 37.19 18.87 21.94
N ALA A 402 36.20 18.29 21.27
CA ALA A 402 36.05 16.85 21.10
C ALA A 402 36.91 16.32 19.95
N VAL A 403 37.65 15.22 20.20
CA VAL A 403 38.45 14.51 19.20
C VAL A 403 37.52 13.50 18.49
N ASN A 404 37.48 13.54 17.16
CA ASN A 404 36.55 12.78 16.36
C ASN A 404 37.26 12.00 15.25
N LYS A 405 36.72 10.80 14.92
CA LYS A 405 37.20 9.96 13.83
C LYS A 405 36.26 9.98 12.61
N GLY A 406 35.04 10.50 12.78
CA GLY A 406 33.98 10.53 11.76
C GLY A 406 33.88 11.85 10.99
N LYS A 407 32.93 11.94 10.07
CA LYS A 407 32.63 13.14 9.26
C LYS A 407 31.98 14.27 10.08
N PHE A 408 31.42 13.93 11.25
CA PHE A 408 30.75 14.88 12.14
C PHE A 408 31.26 14.70 13.56
N CYS A 409 31.22 15.78 14.32
CA CYS A 409 31.56 15.75 15.72
C CYS A 409 30.51 15.00 16.53
N ALA A 410 30.89 13.96 17.23
CA ALA A 410 30.00 13.14 18.06
C ALA A 410 29.40 13.91 19.25
N ASN A 411 30.01 15.05 19.64
CA ASN A 411 29.57 15.83 20.79
C ASN A 411 28.62 16.98 20.41
N CYS A 412 28.86 17.68 19.30
CA CYS A 412 28.09 18.87 18.93
C CYS A 412 27.47 18.79 17.51
N GLY A 413 27.66 17.69 16.77
CA GLY A 413 27.11 17.53 15.43
C GLY A 413 27.78 18.35 14.33
N SER A 414 28.78 19.18 14.65
CA SER A 414 29.45 20.01 13.66
C SER A 414 30.22 19.15 12.65
N PRO A 415 30.20 19.50 11.35
CA PRO A 415 30.97 18.78 10.36
C PRO A 415 32.48 19.00 10.55
N LYS A 416 33.28 18.04 10.10
CA LYS A 416 34.74 18.17 10.05
C LYS A 416 35.12 19.45 9.27
N PRO A 417 36.01 20.32 9.79
CA PRO A 417 36.40 21.55 9.10
C PRO A 417 36.87 21.27 7.66
N ALA A 418 36.39 22.07 6.70
CA ALA A 418 36.86 22.03 5.32
C ALA A 418 38.34 22.45 5.28
N GLY A 419 39.21 21.54 4.92
CA GLY A 419 40.69 21.70 4.91
C GLY A 419 41.45 20.39 4.93
N ALA A 420 40.75 19.25 5.05
CA ALA A 420 41.37 17.95 4.83
C ALA A 420 41.62 17.76 3.34
N ALA A 421 42.87 17.38 2.99
CA ALA A 421 43.27 17.12 1.60
C ALA A 421 42.30 16.19 0.89
N LEU A 422 41.93 16.52 -0.34
CA LEU A 422 41.19 15.67 -1.25
C LEU A 422 42.20 14.83 -2.02
N TYR A 423 41.97 13.54 -2.12
CA TYR A 423 42.85 12.61 -2.81
C TYR A 423 42.25 12.12 -4.10
N LYS A 424 43.04 12.13 -5.17
CA LYS A 424 42.73 11.55 -6.50
C LYS A 424 44.00 10.89 -7.00
N CYS A 425 43.94 9.67 -7.47
CA CYS A 425 45.13 8.98 -7.97
C CYS A 425 45.78 9.78 -9.12
N ASP A 426 47.02 10.16 -8.94
CA ASP A 426 47.81 10.95 -9.92
C ASP A 426 48.11 10.16 -11.17
N LYS A 427 48.17 8.82 -11.08
CA LYS A 427 48.57 7.92 -12.14
C LYS A 427 47.42 7.54 -13.06
N CYS A 428 46.21 7.30 -12.56
CA CYS A 428 45.07 6.87 -13.37
C CYS A 428 43.83 7.78 -13.26
N GLY A 429 43.86 8.78 -12.36
CA GLY A 429 42.75 9.69 -12.15
C GLY A 429 41.55 9.11 -11.38
N TRP A 430 41.67 7.91 -10.82
CA TRP A 430 40.61 7.31 -10.03
C TRP A 430 40.36 8.10 -8.72
N GLU A 431 39.08 8.30 -8.38
CA GLU A 431 38.65 9.00 -7.17
C GLU A 431 38.09 7.97 -6.17
N PRO A 432 38.63 7.92 -4.93
CA PRO A 432 38.09 7.05 -3.90
C PRO A 432 36.69 7.50 -3.48
N ALA A 433 35.84 6.54 -3.05
CA ALA A 433 34.48 6.81 -2.58
C ALA A 433 34.44 7.80 -1.40
N ASP A 434 35.51 7.88 -0.61
CA ASP A 434 35.77 8.94 0.37
C ASP A 434 37.11 9.65 0.02
N PRO A 435 37.06 10.75 -0.74
CA PRO A 435 38.28 11.46 -1.17
C PRO A 435 39.14 12.03 -0.04
N HIS A 436 38.59 12.12 1.17
CA HIS A 436 39.32 12.59 2.36
C HIS A 436 40.03 11.47 3.13
N ASN A 437 39.72 10.21 2.80
CA ASN A 437 40.30 9.06 3.46
C ASN A 437 40.51 7.92 2.43
N PRO A 438 41.50 8.07 1.55
CA PRO A 438 41.77 7.13 0.50
C PRO A 438 42.21 5.76 1.07
N PRO A 439 41.99 4.66 0.37
CA PRO A 439 42.60 3.38 0.69
C PRO A 439 44.13 3.47 0.54
N LYS A 440 44.87 2.52 1.06
CA LYS A 440 46.33 2.53 0.94
C LYS A 440 46.83 2.46 -0.50
N PHE A 441 46.06 1.86 -1.39
CA PHE A 441 46.36 1.70 -2.80
C PHE A 441 45.16 2.00 -3.66
N CYS A 442 45.36 2.55 -4.85
CA CYS A 442 44.32 2.79 -5.86
C CYS A 442 43.70 1.46 -6.29
N ALA A 443 42.38 1.38 -6.27
CA ALA A 443 41.63 0.18 -6.65
C ALA A 443 41.73 -0.17 -8.13
N GLU A 444 42.05 0.81 -8.99
CA GLU A 444 42.16 0.63 -10.45
C GLU A 444 43.55 0.25 -10.90
N CYS A 445 44.59 0.91 -10.40
CA CYS A 445 45.97 0.73 -10.90
C CYS A 445 46.95 0.22 -9.86
N GLY A 446 46.56 0.07 -8.59
CA GLY A 446 47.39 -0.42 -7.53
C GLY A 446 48.43 0.56 -7.01
N ASP A 447 48.41 1.82 -7.44
CA ASP A 447 49.34 2.85 -7.01
C ASP A 447 49.10 3.22 -5.53
N PRO A 448 50.14 3.36 -4.68
CA PRO A 448 49.97 3.75 -3.29
C PRO A 448 49.58 5.23 -3.18
N PHE A 449 48.55 5.56 -2.41
CA PHE A 449 48.15 6.94 -2.16
C PHE A 449 49.16 7.66 -1.27
N GLY A 450 49.69 8.79 -1.77
CA GLY A 450 50.68 9.64 -1.13
C GLY A 450 50.37 11.13 -1.17
N THR A 451 51.38 11.96 -0.93
CA THR A 451 51.22 13.43 -1.00
C THR A 451 51.03 13.96 -2.42
N GLU A 452 51.35 13.14 -3.42
CA GLU A 452 51.28 13.49 -4.84
C GLU A 452 49.84 13.41 -5.36
N ASP A 453 49.00 12.58 -4.69
CA ASP A 453 47.60 12.38 -5.00
C ASP A 453 46.66 13.45 -4.45
N ILE A 454 47.19 14.45 -3.73
CA ILE A 454 46.39 15.53 -3.14
C ILE A 454 45.98 16.50 -4.23
N VAL A 455 44.68 16.63 -4.43
CA VAL A 455 44.11 17.63 -5.32
C VAL A 455 44.27 19.01 -4.67
N LYS A 456 45.00 19.89 -5.38
CA LYS A 456 45.25 21.29 -4.94
C LYS A 456 44.06 22.18 -5.22
#